data_7ce2712cb69f404af6ae8fca8637e601
#
_entry.id   7ce2712cb69f404af6ae8fca8637e601
#
_cell.length_a   1.000
_cell.length_b   1.000
_cell.length_c   1.000
_cell.angle_alpha   90.00
_cell.angle_beta   90.00
_cell.angle_gamma   90.00
#
_symmetry.space_group_name_H-M   'P 1'
#
loop_
_entity.id
_entity.type
_entity.pdbx_description
1 polymer ?
#
loop_
_entity_poly.entity_id
_entity_poly.type
_entity_poly.pdbx_seq_one_letter_code
_entity_poly.pdbx_strand_id
1 'polypeptide(L)'
;MNNTKKGDSGAKLIFGNEELVSQLLRNYSGLEILKDVQAEDIEDVTDKFVPMFEEERDSDVVKKIHLKGNEKPFFLISLIEHKARVDYNVIMQLLRYMVFIWIDYEREMKKQTGNKDIARTKGFKYPPILPIVYYEDSGRWTADMNFVDRIMLNDVFEPFIPQFTYKLIQLNSYTKSELIEKQDELSLVMLINKLQDASEFKELDLPEEYLKDLSENTPDEVLEIISKVITVMLRKLNLEESEILDFTDQVRERKMGELFENFRGYDVPAVRREARAEGEAAGEAKGDATRLIKQVCIKLEKGKTIEQIADDLEETADTITQICTAIEKAGTHDAKVTYQFMNKKQETSVKDNS
;
A
#
# COMPACT_ATOMS: atom_id res chain seq x y z
N MET A 1 16.97 -11.25 5.34
CA MET A 1 15.59 -11.73 5.37
C MET A 1 14.71 -10.48 5.35
N ASN A 2 14.27 -10.08 4.16
CA ASN A 2 13.40 -8.92 4.02
C ASN A 2 11.97 -9.33 4.37
N ASN A 3 11.56 -8.93 5.56
CA ASN A 3 10.17 -8.99 5.99
C ASN A 3 9.46 -7.77 5.40
N THR A 4 9.16 -7.80 4.09
CA THR A 4 8.15 -6.93 3.52
C THR A 4 6.82 -7.42 4.08
N LYS A 5 6.39 -6.85 5.21
CA LYS A 5 4.98 -6.85 5.60
C LYS A 5 4.23 -6.39 4.37
N LYS A 6 3.38 -7.27 3.82
CA LYS A 6 2.38 -6.94 2.80
C LYS A 6 1.53 -5.82 3.41
N GLY A 7 1.89 -4.57 3.17
CA GLY A 7 1.07 -3.42 3.55
C GLY A 7 -0.20 -3.49 2.73
N ASP A 8 -1.33 -3.22 3.34
CA ASP A 8 -2.56 -2.99 2.60
C ASP A 8 -2.26 -1.88 1.59
N SER A 9 -2.24 -2.24 0.32
CA SER A 9 -2.04 -1.24 -0.73
C SER A 9 -3.28 -0.39 -0.87
N GLY A 10 -3.11 0.87 -1.27
CA GLY A 10 -4.24 1.77 -1.51
C GLY A 10 -5.29 1.16 -2.44
N ALA A 11 -4.84 0.45 -3.47
CA ALA A 11 -5.75 -0.21 -4.41
C ALA A 11 -6.58 -1.33 -3.77
N LYS A 12 -6.00 -2.16 -2.89
CA LYS A 12 -6.76 -3.18 -2.17
C LYS A 12 -7.84 -2.56 -1.30
N LEU A 13 -7.54 -1.43 -0.66
CA LEU A 13 -8.51 -0.68 0.13
C LEU A 13 -9.63 -0.10 -0.74
N ILE A 14 -9.29 0.45 -1.92
CA ILE A 14 -10.27 0.97 -2.89
C ILE A 14 -11.23 -0.14 -3.33
N PHE A 15 -10.71 -1.24 -3.85
CA PHE A 15 -11.53 -2.32 -4.41
C PHE A 15 -12.21 -3.19 -3.34
N GLY A 16 -11.78 -3.11 -2.10
CA GLY A 16 -12.42 -3.74 -0.95
C GLY A 16 -13.64 -2.99 -0.41
N ASN A 17 -13.90 -1.76 -0.87
CA ASN A 17 -15.00 -0.92 -0.38
C ASN A 17 -15.98 -0.59 -1.53
N GLU A 18 -17.26 -0.87 -1.33
CA GLU A 18 -18.32 -0.74 -2.35
C GLU A 18 -18.55 0.73 -2.73
N GLU A 19 -18.43 1.68 -1.80
CA GLU A 19 -18.58 3.11 -2.12
C GLU A 19 -17.48 3.57 -3.07
N LEU A 20 -16.21 3.27 -2.76
CA LEU A 20 -15.09 3.63 -3.62
C LEU A 20 -15.15 2.92 -4.99
N VAL A 21 -15.61 1.66 -5.03
CA VAL A 21 -15.86 0.95 -6.29
C VAL A 21 -16.97 1.61 -7.09
N SER A 22 -18.06 2.07 -6.43
CA SER A 22 -19.14 2.78 -7.11
C SER A 22 -18.65 4.06 -7.77
N GLN A 23 -17.82 4.85 -7.08
CA GLN A 23 -17.19 6.07 -7.61
C GLN A 23 -16.24 5.75 -8.77
N LEU A 24 -15.45 4.68 -8.66
CA LEU A 24 -14.59 4.22 -9.75
C LEU A 24 -15.41 3.87 -11.00
N LEU A 25 -16.51 3.16 -10.85
CA LEU A 25 -17.38 2.82 -11.96
C LEU A 25 -18.03 4.05 -12.58
N ARG A 26 -18.54 4.99 -11.77
CA ARG A 26 -19.15 6.24 -12.25
C ARG A 26 -18.17 7.15 -12.98
N ASN A 27 -17.00 7.39 -12.36
CA ASN A 27 -16.12 8.49 -12.74
C ASN A 27 -14.93 8.08 -13.61
N TYR A 28 -14.55 6.78 -13.63
CA TYR A 28 -13.33 6.32 -14.30
C TYR A 28 -13.56 5.21 -15.34
N SER A 29 -14.72 4.53 -15.34
CA SER A 29 -15.00 3.48 -16.32
C SER A 29 -15.13 4.03 -17.75
N GLY A 30 -15.68 5.22 -17.90
CA GLY A 30 -16.04 5.81 -19.19
C GLY A 30 -17.28 5.18 -19.82
N LEU A 31 -18.08 4.41 -19.06
CA LEU A 31 -19.29 3.76 -19.54
C LEU A 31 -20.55 4.48 -19.01
N GLU A 32 -21.33 5.05 -19.91
CA GLU A 32 -22.55 5.82 -19.58
C GLU A 32 -23.51 5.03 -18.69
N ILE A 33 -23.69 3.73 -18.96
CA ILE A 33 -24.60 2.84 -18.21
C ILE A 33 -24.21 2.69 -16.73
N LEU A 34 -22.99 3.07 -16.34
CA LEU A 34 -22.48 2.93 -14.97
C LEU A 34 -22.51 4.23 -14.17
N LYS A 35 -22.99 5.33 -14.74
CA LYS A 35 -23.01 6.63 -14.09
C LYS A 35 -23.86 6.71 -12.82
N ASP A 36 -24.88 5.86 -12.72
CA ASP A 36 -25.84 5.87 -11.60
C ASP A 36 -25.62 4.72 -10.61
N VAL A 37 -24.54 3.94 -10.75
CA VAL A 37 -24.23 2.82 -9.84
C VAL A 37 -23.92 3.36 -8.43
N GLN A 38 -24.56 2.77 -7.43
CA GLN A 38 -24.38 3.09 -6.01
C GLN A 38 -23.72 1.91 -5.27
N ALA A 39 -23.26 2.13 -4.05
CA ALA A 39 -22.62 1.10 -3.23
C ALA A 39 -23.56 -0.11 -3.00
N GLU A 40 -24.84 0.14 -2.77
CA GLU A 40 -25.85 -0.92 -2.58
C GLU A 40 -26.11 -1.79 -3.81
N ASP A 41 -25.71 -1.35 -4.99
CA ASP A 41 -25.80 -2.12 -6.24
C ASP A 41 -24.62 -3.12 -6.39
N ILE A 42 -23.65 -3.12 -5.47
CA ILE A 42 -22.40 -3.88 -5.57
C ILE A 42 -22.37 -5.00 -4.53
N GLU A 43 -22.11 -6.22 -5.00
CA GLU A 43 -21.95 -7.43 -4.17
C GLU A 43 -20.51 -7.94 -4.31
N ASP A 44 -19.75 -8.09 -3.19
CA ASP A 44 -18.44 -8.73 -3.22
C ASP A 44 -18.59 -10.26 -3.37
N VAL A 45 -18.01 -10.79 -4.43
CA VAL A 45 -17.99 -12.23 -4.70
C VAL A 45 -16.57 -12.77 -4.85
N THR A 46 -15.59 -12.02 -4.39
CA THR A 46 -14.15 -12.32 -4.50
C THR A 46 -13.80 -13.70 -3.96
N ASP A 47 -14.27 -14.02 -2.76
CA ASP A 47 -13.99 -15.30 -2.10
C ASP A 47 -14.48 -16.53 -2.89
N LYS A 48 -15.43 -16.32 -3.79
CA LYS A 48 -15.98 -17.40 -4.63
C LYS A 48 -15.06 -17.75 -5.81
N PHE A 49 -14.31 -16.79 -6.32
CA PHE A 49 -13.57 -16.94 -7.57
C PHE A 49 -12.05 -16.96 -7.39
N VAL A 50 -11.50 -16.16 -6.50
CA VAL A 50 -10.04 -16.04 -6.31
C VAL A 50 -9.38 -17.35 -5.87
N PRO A 51 -9.96 -18.15 -4.94
CA PRO A 51 -9.36 -19.42 -4.51
C PRO A 51 -9.28 -20.50 -5.61
N MET A 52 -9.89 -20.28 -6.76
CA MET A 52 -9.84 -21.24 -7.87
C MET A 52 -8.51 -21.27 -8.63
N PHE A 53 -7.59 -20.37 -8.30
CA PHE A 53 -6.27 -20.25 -8.93
C PHE A 53 -5.17 -20.66 -7.96
N GLU A 54 -4.23 -21.51 -8.42
CA GLU A 54 -3.07 -21.95 -7.63
C GLU A 54 -2.10 -20.81 -7.30
N GLU A 55 -2.11 -19.73 -8.09
CA GLU A 55 -1.37 -18.51 -7.85
C GLU A 55 -2.31 -17.48 -7.17
N GLU A 56 -2.59 -17.67 -5.88
CA GLU A 56 -3.36 -16.70 -5.11
C GLU A 56 -2.66 -15.33 -5.11
N ARG A 57 -3.30 -14.36 -5.73
CA ARG A 57 -2.96 -12.96 -5.57
C ARG A 57 -3.97 -12.35 -4.60
N ASP A 58 -3.53 -12.05 -3.39
CA ASP A 58 -4.33 -11.45 -2.31
C ASP A 58 -5.01 -10.11 -2.71
N SER A 59 -4.74 -9.63 -3.92
CA SER A 59 -5.18 -8.32 -4.42
C SER A 59 -6.25 -8.39 -5.52
N ASP A 60 -6.53 -9.57 -6.07
CA ASP A 60 -7.53 -9.68 -7.13
C ASP A 60 -8.94 -9.64 -6.53
N VAL A 61 -9.84 -8.88 -7.15
CA VAL A 61 -11.20 -8.64 -6.67
C VAL A 61 -12.22 -8.93 -7.75
N VAL A 62 -13.32 -9.58 -7.36
CA VAL A 62 -14.48 -9.83 -8.23
C VAL A 62 -15.73 -9.27 -7.57
N LYS A 63 -16.38 -8.32 -8.23
CA LYS A 63 -17.66 -7.74 -7.79
C LYS A 63 -18.78 -8.09 -8.77
N LYS A 64 -19.96 -8.29 -8.24
CA LYS A 64 -21.20 -8.47 -9.02
C LYS A 64 -22.04 -7.21 -8.87
N ILE A 65 -22.43 -6.63 -9.99
CA ILE A 65 -23.09 -5.32 -10.04
C ILE A 65 -24.51 -5.49 -10.52
N HIS A 66 -25.46 -4.92 -9.80
CA HIS A 66 -26.88 -4.93 -10.09
C HIS A 66 -27.30 -3.55 -10.63
N LEU A 67 -27.53 -3.43 -11.93
CA LEU A 67 -27.97 -2.18 -12.53
C LEU A 67 -29.47 -1.96 -12.31
N LYS A 68 -29.85 -0.77 -11.85
CA LYS A 68 -31.26 -0.37 -11.71
C LYS A 68 -31.99 -0.51 -13.04
N GLY A 69 -33.15 -1.18 -13.03
CA GLY A 69 -33.93 -1.43 -14.23
C GLY A 69 -33.41 -2.55 -15.15
N ASN A 70 -32.38 -3.27 -14.76
CA ASN A 70 -31.87 -4.44 -15.46
C ASN A 70 -31.95 -5.67 -14.54
N GLU A 71 -32.68 -6.69 -14.98
CA GLU A 71 -32.84 -7.94 -14.20
C GLU A 71 -31.57 -8.79 -14.11
N LYS A 72 -30.57 -8.50 -14.98
CA LYS A 72 -29.35 -9.30 -15.07
C LYS A 72 -28.15 -8.50 -14.58
N PRO A 73 -27.36 -9.09 -13.68
CA PRO A 73 -26.13 -8.44 -13.21
C PRO A 73 -25.06 -8.41 -14.30
N PHE A 74 -24.08 -7.54 -14.13
CA PHE A 74 -22.79 -7.69 -14.79
C PHE A 74 -21.69 -7.93 -13.73
N PHE A 75 -20.50 -8.35 -14.17
CA PHE A 75 -19.39 -8.61 -13.29
C PHE A 75 -18.25 -7.64 -13.56
N LEU A 76 -17.64 -7.15 -12.48
CA LEU A 76 -16.40 -6.43 -12.48
C LEU A 76 -15.29 -7.38 -12.02
N ILE A 77 -14.22 -7.50 -12.80
CA ILE A 77 -12.97 -8.12 -12.36
C ILE A 77 -11.95 -7.02 -12.27
N SER A 78 -11.33 -6.87 -11.12
CA SER A 78 -10.18 -5.98 -10.96
C SER A 78 -8.93 -6.77 -10.61
N LEU A 79 -7.90 -6.64 -11.43
CA LEU A 79 -6.55 -7.09 -11.14
C LEU A 79 -5.72 -5.89 -10.70
N ILE A 80 -5.09 -6.02 -9.54
CA ILE A 80 -4.32 -4.95 -8.93
C ILE A 80 -2.83 -5.24 -9.10
N GLU A 81 -2.16 -4.48 -9.95
CA GLU A 81 -0.73 -4.59 -10.18
C GLU A 81 0.07 -3.55 -9.39
N HIS A 82 0.80 -4.04 -8.37
CA HIS A 82 1.65 -3.23 -7.48
C HIS A 82 3.13 -3.29 -7.78
N LYS A 83 3.56 -4.13 -8.73
CA LYS A 83 4.97 -4.43 -8.90
C LYS A 83 5.65 -3.44 -9.83
N ALA A 84 6.90 -3.13 -9.54
CA ALA A 84 7.84 -2.42 -10.42
C ALA A 84 8.04 -3.10 -11.79
N ARG A 85 7.30 -4.16 -12.09
CA ARG A 85 7.32 -4.87 -13.37
C ARG A 85 5.91 -5.20 -13.81
N VAL A 86 5.58 -4.79 -15.01
CA VAL A 86 4.34 -5.14 -15.70
C VAL A 86 4.24 -6.67 -15.85
N ASP A 87 3.10 -7.24 -15.47
CA ASP A 87 2.81 -8.65 -15.74
C ASP A 87 2.19 -8.80 -17.11
N TYR A 88 2.99 -9.30 -18.05
CA TYR A 88 2.54 -9.56 -19.44
C TYR A 88 1.51 -10.68 -19.54
N ASN A 89 1.25 -11.45 -18.47
CA ASN A 89 0.24 -12.51 -18.45
C ASN A 89 -1.14 -12.03 -17.94
N VAL A 90 -1.26 -10.76 -17.60
CA VAL A 90 -2.48 -10.16 -17.03
C VAL A 90 -3.73 -10.46 -17.86
N ILE A 91 -3.65 -10.34 -19.18
CA ILE A 91 -4.81 -10.55 -20.06
C ILE A 91 -5.26 -12.02 -20.10
N MET A 92 -4.34 -12.97 -19.99
CA MET A 92 -4.68 -14.39 -19.88
C MET A 92 -5.31 -14.70 -18.51
N GLN A 93 -4.84 -14.04 -17.46
CA GLN A 93 -5.44 -14.16 -16.12
C GLN A 93 -6.89 -13.64 -16.12
N LEU A 94 -7.14 -12.48 -16.74
CA LEU A 94 -8.49 -11.95 -16.93
C LEU A 94 -9.39 -12.95 -17.68
N LEU A 95 -8.91 -13.55 -18.76
CA LEU A 95 -9.69 -14.54 -19.51
C LEU A 95 -10.07 -15.75 -18.64
N ARG A 96 -9.17 -16.23 -17.78
CA ARG A 96 -9.47 -17.33 -16.85
C ARG A 96 -10.61 -16.94 -15.91
N TYR A 97 -10.55 -15.75 -15.29
CA TYR A 97 -11.65 -15.24 -14.44
C TYR A 97 -12.98 -15.17 -15.22
N MET A 98 -12.96 -14.61 -16.42
CA MET A 98 -14.18 -14.49 -17.25
C MET A 98 -14.82 -15.85 -17.50
N VAL A 99 -14.01 -16.85 -17.87
CA VAL A 99 -14.49 -18.22 -18.12
C VAL A 99 -15.10 -18.83 -16.86
N PHE A 100 -14.47 -18.69 -15.70
CA PHE A 100 -14.99 -19.22 -14.43
C PHE A 100 -16.29 -18.55 -14.01
N ILE A 101 -16.40 -17.24 -14.16
CA ILE A 101 -17.63 -16.49 -13.85
C ILE A 101 -18.79 -17.00 -14.74
N TRP A 102 -18.57 -17.20 -16.03
CA TRP A 102 -19.59 -17.72 -16.93
C TRP A 102 -19.99 -19.16 -16.64
N ILE A 103 -19.03 -20.02 -16.27
CA ILE A 103 -19.32 -21.41 -15.83
C ILE A 103 -20.17 -21.39 -14.57
N ASP A 104 -19.84 -20.54 -13.61
CA ASP A 104 -20.59 -20.42 -12.37
C ASP A 104 -22.00 -19.86 -12.62
N TYR A 105 -22.12 -18.84 -13.46
CA TYR A 105 -23.39 -18.29 -13.87
C TYR A 105 -24.31 -19.36 -14.50
N GLU A 106 -23.77 -20.24 -15.35
CA GLU A 106 -24.56 -21.38 -15.86
C GLU A 106 -25.07 -22.27 -14.73
N ARG A 107 -24.25 -22.56 -13.73
CA ARG A 107 -24.63 -23.40 -12.57
C ARG A 107 -25.76 -22.74 -11.77
N GLU A 108 -25.66 -21.44 -11.54
CA GLU A 108 -26.69 -20.68 -10.84
C GLU A 108 -28.01 -20.68 -11.63
N MET A 109 -27.95 -20.41 -12.93
CA MET A 109 -29.16 -20.41 -13.79
C MET A 109 -29.83 -21.78 -13.88
N LYS A 110 -29.04 -22.87 -13.92
CA LYS A 110 -29.58 -24.25 -13.84
C LYS A 110 -30.34 -24.49 -12.53
N LYS A 111 -29.81 -23.98 -11.40
CA LYS A 111 -30.48 -24.10 -10.09
C LYS A 111 -31.73 -23.24 -10.01
N GLN A 112 -31.68 -22.00 -10.44
CA GLN A 112 -32.82 -21.05 -10.37
C GLN A 112 -34.01 -21.47 -11.25
N THR A 113 -33.71 -21.95 -12.46
CA THR A 113 -34.75 -22.32 -13.42
C THR A 113 -35.19 -23.76 -13.32
N GLY A 114 -34.46 -24.61 -12.59
CA GLY A 114 -34.71 -26.07 -12.62
C GLY A 114 -34.38 -26.75 -13.95
N ASN A 115 -33.95 -25.99 -14.96
CA ASN A 115 -33.64 -26.49 -16.29
C ASN A 115 -32.13 -26.80 -16.42
N LYS A 116 -31.79 -28.07 -16.47
CA LYS A 116 -30.37 -28.52 -16.59
C LYS A 116 -29.73 -28.11 -17.92
N ASP A 117 -30.53 -27.88 -18.96
CA ASP A 117 -30.07 -27.54 -20.31
C ASP A 117 -30.27 -26.06 -20.66
N ILE A 118 -30.53 -25.19 -19.68
CA ILE A 118 -30.79 -23.75 -19.88
C ILE A 118 -29.75 -23.07 -20.77
N ALA A 119 -28.47 -23.36 -20.55
CA ALA A 119 -27.37 -22.77 -21.32
C ALA A 119 -27.34 -23.19 -22.80
N ARG A 120 -28.06 -24.27 -23.18
CA ARG A 120 -28.17 -24.73 -24.56
C ARG A 120 -29.35 -24.09 -25.31
N THR A 121 -30.17 -23.30 -24.61
CA THR A 121 -31.31 -22.63 -25.21
C THR A 121 -30.88 -21.41 -26.02
N LYS A 122 -31.56 -21.15 -27.14
CA LYS A 122 -31.24 -20.02 -28.04
C LYS A 122 -31.31 -18.65 -27.35
N GLY A 123 -32.16 -18.51 -26.32
CA GLY A 123 -32.37 -17.27 -25.58
C GLY A 123 -31.36 -17.03 -24.45
N PHE A 124 -30.53 -18.01 -24.11
CA PHE A 124 -29.58 -17.87 -23.05
C PHE A 124 -28.47 -16.87 -23.43
N LYS A 125 -28.14 -15.97 -22.51
CA LYS A 125 -27.06 -14.99 -22.64
C LYS A 125 -26.21 -14.99 -21.37
N TYR A 126 -24.92 -14.93 -21.54
CA TYR A 126 -24.01 -14.71 -20.43
C TYR A 126 -24.04 -13.26 -19.98
N PRO A 127 -23.76 -12.97 -18.70
CA PRO A 127 -23.61 -11.61 -18.22
C PRO A 127 -22.37 -10.96 -18.83
N PRO A 128 -22.38 -9.65 -19.10
CA PRO A 128 -21.17 -8.92 -19.47
C PRO A 128 -20.19 -8.90 -18.31
N ILE A 129 -18.91 -8.79 -18.63
CA ILE A 129 -17.82 -8.67 -17.66
C ILE A 129 -17.00 -7.44 -18.04
N LEU A 130 -16.72 -6.57 -17.08
CA LEU A 130 -15.82 -5.44 -17.24
C LEU A 130 -14.49 -5.78 -16.56
N PRO A 131 -13.45 -6.15 -17.31
CA PRO A 131 -12.13 -6.37 -16.75
C PRO A 131 -11.41 -5.03 -16.56
N ILE A 132 -10.86 -4.80 -15.37
CA ILE A 132 -10.07 -3.62 -15.02
C ILE A 132 -8.68 -4.07 -14.57
N VAL A 133 -7.67 -3.35 -14.98
CA VAL A 133 -6.33 -3.41 -14.41
C VAL A 133 -6.02 -2.06 -13.77
N TYR A 134 -5.77 -2.07 -12.47
CA TYR A 134 -5.36 -0.89 -11.72
C TYR A 134 -3.86 -0.91 -11.49
N TYR A 135 -3.17 0.09 -12.01
CA TYR A 135 -1.71 0.17 -12.02
C TYR A 135 -1.22 1.41 -11.27
N GLU A 136 -0.53 1.19 -10.15
CA GLU A 136 -0.06 2.26 -9.26
C GLU A 136 1.37 2.72 -9.52
N ASP A 137 2.18 1.93 -10.24
CA ASP A 137 3.59 2.26 -10.46
C ASP A 137 3.76 3.49 -11.38
N SER A 138 4.89 4.18 -11.21
CA SER A 138 5.31 5.32 -12.03
C SER A 138 5.72 4.91 -13.46
N GLY A 139 6.03 3.63 -13.69
CA GLY A 139 6.43 3.11 -14.99
C GLY A 139 5.30 3.16 -16.02
N ARG A 140 5.67 3.14 -17.30
CA ARG A 140 4.71 3.02 -18.39
C ARG A 140 4.15 1.60 -18.44
N TRP A 141 2.83 1.46 -18.57
CA TRP A 141 2.20 0.20 -18.86
C TRP A 141 2.57 -0.28 -20.29
N THR A 142 3.07 -1.51 -20.42
CA THR A 142 3.58 -2.05 -21.67
C THR A 142 2.99 -3.42 -22.03
N ALA A 143 2.09 -3.98 -21.21
CA ALA A 143 1.39 -5.22 -21.57
C ALA A 143 0.33 -4.95 -22.67
N ASP A 144 0.07 -5.99 -23.45
CA ASP A 144 -0.90 -5.93 -24.53
C ASP A 144 -2.32 -5.67 -23.96
N MET A 145 -3.01 -4.72 -24.58
CA MET A 145 -4.36 -4.32 -24.18
C MET A 145 -5.45 -5.22 -24.75
N ASN A 146 -5.18 -5.90 -25.87
CA ASN A 146 -6.12 -6.79 -26.53
C ASN A 146 -5.60 -8.23 -26.47
N PHE A 147 -6.50 -9.19 -26.23
CA PHE A 147 -6.11 -10.60 -26.12
C PHE A 147 -5.51 -11.14 -27.42
N VAL A 148 -6.00 -10.69 -28.55
CA VAL A 148 -5.50 -11.10 -29.88
C VAL A 148 -4.00 -10.84 -30.06
N ASP A 149 -3.47 -9.77 -29.46
CA ASP A 149 -2.06 -9.38 -29.58
C ASP A 149 -1.11 -10.35 -28.84
N ARG A 150 -1.64 -11.21 -27.95
CA ARG A 150 -0.90 -12.26 -27.23
C ARG A 150 -0.85 -13.61 -27.96
N ILE A 151 -1.50 -13.74 -29.11
CA ILE A 151 -1.62 -14.99 -29.84
C ILE A 151 -0.67 -15.00 -31.03
N MET A 152 0.06 -16.10 -31.18
CA MET A 152 0.93 -16.29 -32.35
C MET A 152 0.09 -16.43 -33.63
N LEU A 153 0.60 -15.89 -34.74
CA LEU A 153 -0.07 -15.92 -36.05
C LEU A 153 -1.46 -15.27 -36.03
N ASN A 154 -1.62 -14.25 -35.19
CA ASN A 154 -2.91 -13.56 -35.01
C ASN A 154 -3.39 -12.88 -36.31
N ASP A 155 -2.48 -12.44 -37.19
CA ASP A 155 -2.77 -11.90 -38.52
C ASP A 155 -3.56 -12.87 -39.40
N VAL A 156 -3.35 -14.18 -39.22
CA VAL A 156 -4.00 -15.26 -40.01
C VAL A 156 -5.22 -15.82 -39.29
N PHE A 157 -5.13 -15.94 -37.94
CA PHE A 157 -6.14 -16.64 -37.12
C PHE A 157 -7.08 -15.72 -36.39
N GLU A 158 -7.02 -14.39 -36.58
CA GLU A 158 -7.84 -13.39 -35.90
C GLU A 158 -9.34 -13.76 -35.76
N PRO A 159 -10.04 -14.26 -36.81
CA PRO A 159 -11.46 -14.58 -36.71
C PRO A 159 -11.78 -15.72 -35.73
N PHE A 160 -10.77 -16.51 -35.33
CA PHE A 160 -10.94 -17.67 -34.45
C PHE A 160 -10.43 -17.41 -33.03
N ILE A 161 -9.88 -16.22 -32.76
CA ILE A 161 -9.32 -15.81 -31.46
C ILE A 161 -10.39 -15.07 -30.67
N PRO A 162 -10.60 -15.37 -29.37
CA PRO A 162 -11.44 -14.55 -28.51
C PRO A 162 -10.99 -13.10 -28.51
N GLN A 163 -11.89 -12.18 -28.80
CA GLN A 163 -11.58 -10.75 -28.83
C GLN A 163 -12.17 -10.06 -27.61
N PHE A 164 -11.31 -9.55 -26.74
CA PHE A 164 -11.65 -8.68 -25.65
C PHE A 164 -10.46 -7.79 -25.27
N THR A 165 -10.74 -6.73 -24.59
CA THR A 165 -9.80 -5.80 -24.01
C THR A 165 -10.14 -5.57 -22.54
N TYR A 166 -9.29 -4.91 -21.81
CA TYR A 166 -9.54 -4.48 -20.43
C TYR A 166 -9.41 -2.97 -20.28
N LYS A 167 -10.04 -2.41 -19.26
CA LYS A 167 -9.87 -1.01 -18.88
C LYS A 167 -8.59 -0.90 -18.03
N LEU A 168 -7.64 -0.12 -18.48
CA LEU A 168 -6.48 0.25 -17.69
C LEU A 168 -6.78 1.53 -16.91
N ILE A 169 -6.63 1.49 -15.60
CA ILE A 169 -6.61 2.67 -14.72
C ILE A 169 -5.19 2.80 -14.20
N GLN A 170 -4.44 3.70 -14.80
CA GLN A 170 -3.06 3.97 -14.43
C GLN A 170 -3.02 5.24 -13.58
N LEU A 171 -2.73 5.11 -12.28
CA LEU A 171 -2.77 6.21 -11.32
C LEU A 171 -1.92 7.41 -11.77
N ASN A 172 -0.73 7.16 -12.28
CA ASN A 172 0.18 8.21 -12.72
C ASN A 172 -0.22 8.91 -14.04
N SER A 173 -1.22 8.39 -14.77
CA SER A 173 -1.74 9.09 -15.96
C SER A 173 -2.65 10.26 -15.60
N TYR A 174 -3.21 10.29 -14.40
CA TYR A 174 -4.03 11.41 -13.93
C TYR A 174 -3.13 12.51 -13.37
N THR A 175 -3.37 13.75 -13.72
CA THR A 175 -2.74 14.91 -13.08
C THR A 175 -3.36 15.17 -11.70
N LYS A 176 -2.66 15.90 -10.83
CA LYS A 176 -3.22 16.30 -9.53
C LYS A 176 -4.50 17.13 -9.72
N SER A 177 -4.51 18.05 -10.69
CA SER A 177 -5.68 18.88 -10.99
C SER A 177 -6.88 18.05 -11.43
N GLU A 178 -6.70 17.06 -12.32
CA GLU A 178 -7.79 16.17 -12.75
C GLU A 178 -8.40 15.37 -11.60
N LEU A 179 -7.57 14.94 -10.63
CA LEU A 179 -8.07 14.26 -9.45
C LEU A 179 -8.82 15.22 -8.50
N ILE A 180 -8.29 16.44 -8.29
CA ILE A 180 -8.95 17.46 -7.46
C ILE A 180 -10.30 17.87 -8.05
N GLU A 181 -10.42 17.97 -9.39
CA GLU A 181 -11.66 18.32 -10.08
C GLU A 181 -12.78 17.27 -9.91
N LYS A 182 -12.44 16.02 -9.59
CA LYS A 182 -13.44 14.96 -9.34
C LYS A 182 -14.22 15.19 -8.05
N GLN A 183 -13.59 15.73 -7.04
CA GLN A 183 -14.19 16.05 -5.74
C GLN A 183 -14.94 14.89 -5.09
N ASP A 184 -14.40 13.66 -5.23
CA ASP A 184 -14.91 12.45 -4.57
C ASP A 184 -13.84 11.81 -3.67
N GLU A 185 -14.24 10.93 -2.77
CA GLU A 185 -13.34 10.29 -1.80
C GLU A 185 -12.30 9.40 -2.50
N LEU A 186 -12.68 8.78 -3.61
CA LEU A 186 -11.75 7.97 -4.41
C LEU A 186 -10.64 8.82 -4.98
N SER A 187 -10.95 9.99 -5.52
CA SER A 187 -9.95 10.91 -6.06
C SER A 187 -8.99 11.41 -4.99
N LEU A 188 -9.46 11.66 -3.77
CA LEU A 188 -8.60 11.98 -2.63
C LEU A 188 -7.64 10.83 -2.30
N VAL A 189 -8.16 9.59 -2.19
CA VAL A 189 -7.32 8.40 -1.94
C VAL A 189 -6.27 8.22 -3.04
N MET A 190 -6.66 8.36 -4.31
CA MET A 190 -5.75 8.29 -5.45
C MET A 190 -4.71 9.41 -5.43
N LEU A 191 -5.12 10.63 -5.07
CA LEU A 191 -4.25 11.78 -4.95
C LEU A 191 -3.19 11.59 -3.87
N ILE A 192 -3.59 11.14 -2.67
CA ILE A 192 -2.67 10.84 -1.57
C ILE A 192 -1.69 9.72 -1.96
N ASN A 193 -2.17 8.64 -2.58
CA ASN A 193 -1.31 7.55 -3.06
C ASN A 193 -0.27 8.00 -4.09
N LYS A 194 -0.56 9.06 -4.83
CA LYS A 194 0.34 9.60 -5.87
C LYS A 194 1.46 10.46 -5.30
N LEU A 195 1.33 10.97 -4.08
CA LEU A 195 2.33 11.85 -3.47
C LEU A 195 3.64 11.09 -3.18
N GLN A 196 4.75 11.71 -3.51
CA GLN A 196 6.09 11.13 -3.34
C GLN A 196 6.79 11.64 -2.08
N ASP A 197 6.44 12.84 -1.63
CA ASP A 197 7.00 13.46 -0.44
C ASP A 197 6.00 14.39 0.26
N ALA A 198 6.37 14.85 1.45
CA ALA A 198 5.54 15.71 2.28
C ALA A 198 5.39 17.14 1.73
N SER A 199 6.32 17.62 0.92
CA SER A 199 6.20 18.95 0.31
C SER A 199 5.05 18.96 -0.69
N GLU A 200 4.87 17.86 -1.44
CA GLU A 200 3.74 17.70 -2.36
C GLU A 200 2.39 17.70 -1.65
N PHE A 201 2.31 17.15 -0.43
CA PHE A 201 1.07 17.20 0.37
C PHE A 201 0.74 18.63 0.80
N LYS A 202 1.77 19.42 1.18
CA LYS A 202 1.62 20.84 1.54
C LYS A 202 1.14 21.70 0.37
N GLU A 203 1.54 21.34 -0.85
CA GLU A 203 1.19 22.05 -2.07
C GLU A 203 -0.20 21.68 -2.60
N LEU A 204 -0.90 20.73 -1.95
CA LEU A 204 -2.28 20.40 -2.32
C LEU A 204 -3.20 21.57 -1.97
N ASP A 205 -3.71 22.20 -3.00
CA ASP A 205 -4.73 23.24 -2.89
C ASP A 205 -6.10 22.61 -3.12
N LEU A 206 -6.69 22.07 -2.04
CA LEU A 206 -8.02 21.47 -2.08
C LEU A 206 -9.06 22.54 -1.82
N PRO A 207 -10.14 22.63 -2.63
CA PRO A 207 -11.23 23.57 -2.41
C PRO A 207 -11.87 23.39 -1.03
N GLU A 208 -12.15 24.49 -0.32
CA GLU A 208 -12.79 24.46 1.01
C GLU A 208 -14.14 23.73 0.99
N GLU A 209 -14.93 23.93 -0.07
CA GLU A 209 -16.21 23.26 -0.25
C GLU A 209 -16.05 21.74 -0.33
N TYR A 210 -15.03 21.26 -1.04
CA TYR A 210 -14.71 19.84 -1.13
C TYR A 210 -14.27 19.27 0.22
N LEU A 211 -13.39 19.97 0.97
CA LEU A 211 -12.98 19.55 2.30
C LEU A 211 -14.14 19.50 3.28
N LYS A 212 -15.07 20.45 3.16
CA LYS A 212 -16.31 20.47 3.96
C LYS A 212 -17.21 19.27 3.63
N ASP A 213 -17.40 18.99 2.33
CA ASP A 213 -18.20 17.86 1.88
C ASP A 213 -17.63 16.54 2.38
N LEU A 214 -16.32 16.34 2.24
CA LEU A 214 -15.61 15.19 2.80
C LEU A 214 -15.81 15.05 4.32
N SER A 215 -15.80 16.17 5.04
CA SER A 215 -15.98 16.15 6.50
C SER A 215 -17.42 15.81 6.91
N GLU A 216 -18.42 16.28 6.19
CA GLU A 216 -19.83 16.16 6.53
C GLU A 216 -20.45 14.85 6.00
N ASN A 217 -20.10 14.43 4.80
CA ASN A 217 -20.86 13.43 4.03
C ASN A 217 -20.12 12.10 3.81
N THR A 218 -18.78 12.03 3.98
CA THR A 218 -18.05 10.79 3.79
C THR A 218 -18.47 9.70 4.80
N PRO A 219 -18.80 8.48 4.36
CA PRO A 219 -19.07 7.36 5.25
C PRO A 219 -17.90 7.02 6.18
N ASP A 220 -18.17 6.58 7.42
CA ASP A 220 -17.13 6.28 8.41
C ASP A 220 -16.13 5.21 7.91
N GLU A 221 -16.61 4.21 7.17
CA GLU A 221 -15.75 3.17 6.59
C GLU A 221 -14.76 3.76 5.56
N VAL A 222 -15.18 4.75 4.79
CA VAL A 222 -14.32 5.44 3.81
C VAL A 222 -13.35 6.37 4.52
N LEU A 223 -13.76 7.05 5.61
CA LEU A 223 -12.85 7.83 6.47
C LEU A 223 -11.73 6.95 7.06
N GLU A 224 -12.06 5.73 7.47
CA GLU A 224 -11.05 4.76 7.92
C GLU A 224 -10.05 4.38 6.80
N ILE A 225 -10.51 4.25 5.56
CA ILE A 225 -9.63 4.00 4.42
C ILE A 225 -8.71 5.20 4.17
N ILE A 226 -9.24 6.40 4.15
CA ILE A 226 -8.47 7.64 4.00
C ILE A 226 -7.42 7.74 5.12
N SER A 227 -7.83 7.49 6.37
CA SER A 227 -6.93 7.47 7.52
C SER A 227 -5.78 6.46 7.36
N LYS A 228 -6.07 5.25 6.89
CA LYS A 228 -5.04 4.22 6.61
C LYS A 228 -4.09 4.64 5.51
N VAL A 229 -4.60 5.22 4.42
CA VAL A 229 -3.78 5.70 3.30
C VAL A 229 -2.87 6.83 3.76
N ILE A 230 -3.39 7.79 4.53
CA ILE A 230 -2.61 8.87 5.14
C ILE A 230 -1.54 8.29 6.08
N THR A 231 -1.89 7.33 6.94
CA THR A 231 -0.93 6.65 7.83
C THR A 231 0.24 6.05 7.05
N VAL A 232 -0.05 5.30 5.98
CA VAL A 232 1.00 4.68 5.15
C VAL A 232 1.87 5.74 4.49
N MET A 233 1.28 6.83 4.02
CA MET A 233 2.02 7.95 3.43
C MET A 233 2.94 8.61 4.47
N LEU A 234 2.41 8.99 5.64
CA LEU A 234 3.17 9.67 6.69
C LEU A 234 4.33 8.80 7.22
N ARG A 235 4.14 7.48 7.32
CA ARG A 235 5.24 6.54 7.64
C ARG A 235 6.32 6.51 6.58
N LYS A 236 5.97 6.58 5.30
CA LYS A 236 6.97 6.69 4.21
C LYS A 236 7.78 7.98 4.30
N LEU A 237 7.21 9.01 4.90
CA LEU A 237 7.86 10.31 5.16
C LEU A 237 8.69 10.32 6.43
N ASN A 238 8.75 9.21 7.18
CA ASN A 238 9.44 9.05 8.46
C ASN A 238 8.98 10.06 9.55
N LEU A 239 7.68 10.34 9.63
CA LEU A 239 7.10 11.07 10.75
C LEU A 239 7.06 10.17 12.01
N GLU A 240 7.07 10.80 13.18
CA GLU A 240 6.91 10.11 14.46
C GLU A 240 5.50 9.52 14.61
N GLU A 241 5.38 8.33 15.24
CA GLU A 241 4.08 7.66 15.40
C GLU A 241 3.05 8.51 16.16
N SER A 242 3.49 9.36 17.11
CA SER A 242 2.61 10.31 17.82
C SER A 242 1.99 11.33 16.87
N GLU A 243 2.78 11.88 15.95
CA GLU A 243 2.31 12.85 14.95
C GLU A 243 1.37 12.18 13.95
N ILE A 244 1.68 10.94 13.53
CA ILE A 244 0.82 10.17 12.64
C ILE A 244 -0.55 9.92 13.29
N LEU A 245 -0.58 9.61 14.59
CA LEU A 245 -1.82 9.43 15.32
C LEU A 245 -2.64 10.74 15.38
N ASP A 246 -2.02 11.88 15.67
CA ASP A 246 -2.69 13.17 15.69
C ASP A 246 -3.33 13.51 14.34
N PHE A 247 -2.62 13.27 13.23
CA PHE A 247 -3.16 13.48 11.88
C PHE A 247 -4.31 12.52 11.55
N THR A 248 -4.17 11.25 11.89
CA THR A 248 -5.21 10.26 11.58
C THR A 248 -6.45 10.43 12.44
N ASP A 249 -6.31 10.91 13.68
CA ASP A 249 -7.44 11.24 14.54
C ASP A 249 -8.22 12.44 14.00
N GLN A 250 -7.57 13.46 13.42
CA GLN A 250 -8.25 14.58 12.75
C GLN A 250 -9.14 14.09 11.58
N VAL A 251 -8.69 13.08 10.81
CA VAL A 251 -9.53 12.45 9.78
C VAL A 251 -10.77 11.80 10.38
N ARG A 252 -10.58 11.00 11.43
CA ARG A 252 -11.68 10.30 12.13
C ARG A 252 -12.65 11.25 12.78
N GLU A 253 -12.15 12.37 13.33
CA GLU A 253 -12.95 13.45 13.90
C GLU A 253 -13.61 14.36 12.86
N ARG A 254 -13.48 14.03 11.56
CA ARG A 254 -14.04 14.79 10.43
C ARG A 254 -13.51 16.21 10.30
N LYS A 255 -12.24 16.44 10.71
CA LYS A 255 -11.56 17.73 10.66
C LYS A 255 -10.62 17.85 9.45
N MET A 256 -11.11 17.52 8.26
CA MET A 256 -10.30 17.50 7.04
C MET A 256 -9.66 18.85 6.73
N GLY A 257 -10.36 19.97 6.94
CA GLY A 257 -9.82 21.31 6.74
C GLY A 257 -8.62 21.57 7.66
N GLU A 258 -8.74 21.28 8.95
CA GLU A 258 -7.67 21.45 9.95
C GLU A 258 -6.46 20.56 9.63
N LEU A 259 -6.69 19.33 9.18
CA LEU A 259 -5.64 18.39 8.77
C LEU A 259 -4.74 19.01 7.67
N PHE A 260 -5.33 19.50 6.59
CA PHE A 260 -4.59 20.04 5.47
C PHE A 260 -3.91 21.38 5.81
N GLU A 261 -4.52 22.22 6.67
CA GLU A 261 -3.91 23.45 7.18
C GLU A 261 -2.72 23.17 8.11
N ASN A 262 -2.88 22.26 9.08
CA ASN A 262 -1.82 21.87 10.00
C ASN A 262 -0.61 21.29 9.25
N PHE A 263 -0.86 20.48 8.23
CA PHE A 263 0.22 19.92 7.43
C PHE A 263 0.95 20.99 6.60
N ARG A 264 0.28 22.03 6.13
CA ARG A 264 0.92 23.18 5.47
C ARG A 264 1.92 23.90 6.38
N GLY A 265 1.67 23.93 7.70
CA GLY A 265 2.58 24.50 8.71
C GLY A 265 3.80 23.64 9.04
N TYR A 266 3.83 22.37 8.64
CA TYR A 266 4.84 21.41 9.02
C TYR A 266 6.13 21.55 8.19
N ASP A 267 7.27 21.96 8.83
CA ASP A 267 8.56 22.13 8.14
C ASP A 267 9.34 20.80 8.03
N VAL A 268 8.98 20.00 7.05
CA VAL A 268 9.65 18.70 6.76
C VAL A 268 11.16 18.81 6.52
N PRO A 269 11.69 19.87 5.81
CA PRO A 269 13.12 20.06 5.71
C PRO A 269 13.82 20.31 7.04
N ALA A 270 13.18 20.96 8.02
CA ALA A 270 13.74 21.14 9.37
C ALA A 270 13.79 19.82 10.15
N VAL A 271 12.65 19.08 10.17
CA VAL A 271 12.55 17.78 10.83
C VAL A 271 13.51 16.75 10.21
N ARG A 272 13.67 16.73 8.88
CA ARG A 272 14.66 15.86 8.24
C ARG A 272 16.10 16.25 8.60
N ARG A 273 16.40 17.54 8.76
CA ARG A 273 17.73 17.99 9.20
C ARG A 273 17.99 17.58 10.64
N GLU A 274 17.00 17.72 11.53
CA GLU A 274 17.11 17.29 12.93
C GLU A 274 17.26 15.77 13.05
N ALA A 275 16.39 15.00 12.42
CA ALA A 275 16.45 13.53 12.42
C ALA A 275 17.75 13.01 11.78
N ARG A 276 18.27 13.69 10.75
CA ARG A 276 19.55 13.36 10.14
C ARG A 276 20.71 13.71 11.08
N ALA A 277 20.68 14.87 11.72
CA ALA A 277 21.69 15.30 12.67
C ALA A 277 21.73 14.37 13.90
N GLU A 278 20.56 13.97 14.42
CA GLU A 278 20.45 12.98 15.49
C GLU A 278 20.96 11.60 15.07
N GLY A 279 20.58 11.14 13.86
CA GLY A 279 21.06 9.89 13.31
C GLY A 279 22.57 9.87 13.04
N GLU A 280 23.16 10.98 12.56
CA GLU A 280 24.58 11.16 12.36
C GLU A 280 25.31 11.19 13.73
N ALA A 281 24.80 11.95 14.71
CA ALA A 281 25.34 12.01 16.06
C ALA A 281 25.31 10.66 16.80
N ALA A 282 24.17 9.95 16.69
CA ALA A 282 24.01 8.59 17.23
C ALA A 282 24.93 7.59 16.54
N GLY A 283 25.09 7.72 15.22
CA GLY A 283 26.00 6.90 14.41
C GLY A 283 27.48 7.14 14.77
N GLU A 284 27.86 8.39 14.96
CA GLU A 284 29.22 8.80 15.36
C GLU A 284 29.53 8.31 16.79
N ALA A 285 28.64 8.55 17.76
CA ALA A 285 28.79 8.07 19.12
C ALA A 285 28.92 6.54 19.20
N LYS A 286 28.09 5.80 18.40
CA LYS A 286 28.17 4.34 18.28
C LYS A 286 29.48 3.90 17.62
N GLY A 287 29.98 4.64 16.64
CA GLY A 287 31.22 4.39 15.94
C GLY A 287 32.39 4.55 16.88
N ASP A 288 32.48 5.65 17.65
CA ASP A 288 33.54 5.95 18.61
C ASP A 288 33.52 4.96 19.76
N ALA A 289 32.38 4.64 20.35
CA ALA A 289 32.28 3.63 21.40
C ALA A 289 32.74 2.25 20.91
N THR A 290 32.35 1.83 19.72
CA THR A 290 32.76 0.54 19.12
C THR A 290 34.27 0.53 18.85
N ARG A 291 34.86 1.67 18.40
CA ARG A 291 36.29 1.84 18.18
C ARG A 291 37.07 1.75 19.50
N LEU A 292 36.57 2.43 20.54
CA LEU A 292 37.18 2.40 21.88
C LEU A 292 37.18 0.96 22.44
N ILE A 293 36.04 0.26 22.41
CA ILE A 293 35.94 -1.14 22.85
C ILE A 293 36.94 -2.02 22.10
N LYS A 294 37.07 -1.86 20.78
CA LYS A 294 38.02 -2.61 19.97
C LYS A 294 39.46 -2.36 20.40
N GLN A 295 39.80 -1.11 20.69
CA GLN A 295 41.15 -0.75 21.16
C GLN A 295 41.45 -1.33 22.54
N VAL A 296 40.48 -1.32 23.46
CA VAL A 296 40.55 -1.96 24.77
C VAL A 296 40.80 -3.47 24.64
N CYS A 297 40.02 -4.19 23.79
CA CYS A 297 40.25 -5.59 23.54
C CYS A 297 41.69 -5.91 23.09
N ILE A 298 42.20 -5.15 22.11
CA ILE A 298 43.57 -5.35 21.58
C ILE A 298 44.63 -5.15 22.67
N LYS A 299 44.42 -4.19 23.57
CA LYS A 299 45.37 -3.90 24.65
C LYS A 299 45.30 -4.94 25.80
N LEU A 300 44.10 -5.45 26.08
CA LEU A 300 43.91 -6.59 27.02
C LEU A 300 44.62 -7.85 26.51
N GLU A 301 44.53 -8.15 25.22
CA GLU A 301 45.25 -9.29 24.61
C GLU A 301 46.74 -9.16 24.66
N LYS A 302 47.28 -7.92 24.77
CA LYS A 302 48.69 -7.63 24.97
C LYS A 302 49.10 -7.64 26.46
N GLY A 303 48.18 -7.99 27.38
CA GLY A 303 48.46 -8.10 28.81
C GLY A 303 48.59 -6.79 29.54
N LYS A 304 48.08 -5.65 29.01
CA LYS A 304 48.13 -4.35 29.69
C LYS A 304 47.11 -4.27 30.82
N THR A 305 47.45 -3.56 31.88
CA THR A 305 46.52 -3.28 33.01
C THR A 305 45.52 -2.17 32.64
N ILE A 306 44.45 -2.05 33.41
CA ILE A 306 43.39 -1.04 33.23
C ILE A 306 44.01 0.36 33.25
N GLU A 307 44.92 0.64 34.17
CA GLU A 307 45.58 1.97 34.30
C GLU A 307 46.44 2.26 33.05
N GLN A 308 47.18 1.26 32.55
CA GLN A 308 47.97 1.40 31.33
C GLN A 308 47.12 1.59 30.08
N ILE A 309 45.93 0.96 30.03
CA ILE A 309 45.01 1.11 28.91
C ILE A 309 44.34 2.49 28.96
N ALA A 310 43.97 2.96 30.13
CA ALA A 310 43.39 4.28 30.35
C ALA A 310 44.40 5.40 29.93
N ASP A 311 45.65 5.31 30.34
CA ASP A 311 46.71 6.24 29.94
C ASP A 311 46.98 6.22 28.42
N ASP A 312 47.06 5.03 27.83
CA ASP A 312 47.31 4.85 26.39
C ASP A 312 46.20 5.38 25.49
N LEU A 313 44.96 5.40 25.97
CA LEU A 313 43.76 5.78 25.20
C LEU A 313 43.26 7.18 25.61
N GLU A 314 43.91 7.84 26.55
CA GLU A 314 43.52 9.13 27.11
C GLU A 314 42.08 9.10 27.69
N GLU A 315 41.71 7.95 28.28
CA GLU A 315 40.39 7.68 28.84
C GLU A 315 40.46 7.53 30.36
N THR A 316 39.31 7.60 31.03
CA THR A 316 39.28 7.39 32.49
C THR A 316 39.39 5.89 32.83
N ALA A 317 40.03 5.56 33.94
CA ALA A 317 40.14 4.18 34.45
C ALA A 317 38.75 3.58 34.68
N ASP A 318 37.75 4.37 35.05
CA ASP A 318 36.36 3.96 35.23
C ASP A 318 35.71 3.52 33.91
N THR A 319 35.87 4.31 32.84
CA THR A 319 35.40 3.96 31.47
C THR A 319 36.01 2.63 31.01
N ILE A 320 37.32 2.45 31.20
CA ILE A 320 38.00 1.21 30.81
C ILE A 320 37.51 0.02 31.65
N THR A 321 37.29 0.20 32.95
CA THR A 321 36.73 -0.84 33.84
C THR A 321 35.35 -1.27 33.41
N GLN A 322 34.47 -0.35 33.05
CA GLN A 322 33.12 -0.65 32.54
C GLN A 322 33.20 -1.46 31.26
N ILE A 323 34.06 -1.11 30.32
CA ILE A 323 34.27 -1.84 29.07
C ILE A 323 34.78 -3.27 29.33
N CYS A 324 35.81 -3.41 30.19
CA CYS A 324 36.35 -4.72 30.56
C CYS A 324 35.28 -5.63 31.20
N THR A 325 34.51 -5.07 32.12
CA THR A 325 33.39 -5.79 32.74
C THR A 325 32.34 -6.22 31.72
N ALA A 326 32.06 -5.39 30.70
CA ALA A 326 31.14 -5.71 29.63
C ALA A 326 31.69 -6.82 28.71
N ILE A 327 32.96 -6.80 28.38
CA ILE A 327 33.65 -7.85 27.60
C ILE A 327 33.58 -9.19 28.32
N GLU A 328 33.89 -9.23 29.62
CA GLU A 328 33.84 -10.44 30.46
C GLU A 328 32.39 -11.03 30.48
N LYS A 329 31.38 -10.19 30.69
CA LYS A 329 30.00 -10.60 30.75
C LYS A 329 29.43 -11.00 29.40
N ALA A 330 29.86 -10.38 28.32
CA ALA A 330 29.47 -10.76 26.95
C ALA A 330 30.20 -12.03 26.49
N GLY A 331 31.27 -12.44 27.15
CA GLY A 331 32.06 -13.64 26.82
C GLY A 331 32.71 -13.58 25.44
N THR A 332 32.95 -12.37 24.91
CA THR A 332 33.50 -12.19 23.57
C THR A 332 34.31 -10.86 23.47
N HIS A 333 35.34 -10.87 22.64
CA HIS A 333 36.13 -9.69 22.27
C HIS A 333 35.57 -8.97 21.01
N ASP A 334 34.37 -9.35 20.54
CA ASP A 334 33.70 -8.63 19.45
C ASP A 334 33.10 -7.31 19.95
N ALA A 335 33.67 -6.20 19.44
CA ALA A 335 33.33 -4.85 19.90
C ALA A 335 31.84 -4.50 19.63
N LYS A 336 31.22 -5.04 18.55
CA LYS A 336 29.81 -4.78 18.25
C LYS A 336 28.90 -5.50 19.23
N VAL A 337 29.21 -6.75 19.56
CA VAL A 337 28.46 -7.54 20.53
C VAL A 337 28.56 -6.95 21.92
N THR A 338 29.77 -6.54 22.32
CA THR A 338 30.03 -5.87 23.61
C THR A 338 29.25 -4.55 23.71
N TYR A 339 29.24 -3.73 22.66
CA TYR A 339 28.49 -2.48 22.62
C TYR A 339 27.00 -2.71 22.79
N GLN A 340 26.42 -3.70 22.08
CA GLN A 340 25.01 -4.05 22.22
C GLN A 340 24.68 -4.52 23.64
N PHE A 341 25.61 -5.24 24.29
CA PHE A 341 25.40 -5.71 25.65
C PHE A 341 25.43 -4.54 26.66
N MET A 342 26.28 -3.52 26.45
CA MET A 342 26.29 -2.32 27.27
C MET A 342 25.00 -1.53 27.19
N ASN A 343 24.45 -1.34 25.99
CA ASN A 343 23.21 -0.56 25.77
C ASN A 343 21.94 -1.25 26.28
N LYS A 344 21.84 -2.59 26.17
CA LYS A 344 20.69 -3.32 26.72
C LYS A 344 20.52 -3.15 28.24
N LYS A 345 21.59 -2.85 28.96
CA LYS A 345 21.53 -2.60 30.40
C LYS A 345 21.03 -1.19 30.76
N GLN A 346 21.28 -0.21 29.91
CA GLN A 346 20.77 1.14 30.12
C GLN A 346 19.26 1.21 29.95
N GLU A 347 18.69 0.49 28.97
CA GLU A 347 17.24 0.43 28.76
C GLU A 347 16.47 -0.28 29.88
N THR A 348 17.08 -1.27 30.55
CA THR A 348 16.46 -1.97 31.69
C THR A 348 16.54 -1.16 32.98
N SER A 349 17.56 -0.35 33.18
CA SER A 349 17.70 0.48 34.40
C SER A 349 16.80 1.73 34.41
N VAL A 350 16.32 2.17 33.25
CA VAL A 350 15.39 3.31 33.12
C VAL A 350 13.95 2.86 33.38
N LYS A 351 13.61 1.59 33.10
CA LYS A 351 12.26 1.04 33.34
C LYS A 351 11.97 0.65 34.80
N ASP A 352 13.01 0.46 35.61
CA ASP A 352 12.85 0.15 37.05
C ASP A 352 12.78 1.38 37.94
N ASN A 353 12.93 2.60 37.38
CA ASN A 353 12.88 3.88 38.10
C ASN A 353 11.72 4.80 37.64
N SER A 354 10.72 4.26 36.91
CA SER A 354 9.54 5.02 36.47
C SER A 354 8.27 4.52 37.12
#